data_8c7b54cc24461c7b3373eb15ab552765
#
_entry.id   8c7b54cc24461c7b3373eb15ab552765
#
_cell.length_a   1.000
_cell.length_b   1.000
_cell.length_c   1.000
_cell.angle_alpha   90.00
_cell.angle_beta   90.00
_cell.angle_gamma   90.00
#
_symmetry.space_group_name_H-M   'P 1'
#
loop_
_entity.id
_entity.type
_entity.pdbx_description
1 polymer ?
#
loop_
_entity_poly.entity_id
_entity_poly.type
_entity_poly.pdbx_seq_one_letter_code
_entity_poly.pdbx_strand_id
1 'polypeptide(L)'
;HFNREGADATRWYMVTAGAPWNPLKFDPNGVRETYAKMFLTLWNCYKFHADYAALDAFDPEASDCPVEGRPSLDRWILSKLNSVAVDYHAQFEGWDFHKACRDLEEFVVNDLSNWYVRRSRRRLWDEADSADKLACQHTLHEVLTMLCRLIAPVSPFMVDVIHRNLTGESVHLADWPTPQHQEAELETRMQLVRNLAEAGRKVRVDNDHRQRLPCQTGWLVGAKGIDEFYPILAEEINVLELQTENDLDRFQRIEVSPNRKTLGRKCRQDLPKVMAALAEADPEALWDDIQNGRCVIAGFELEPIDVEVKRVEREGFAAMTAEDSDVTLVLDMTITDELLSMGLAREII
;
A
#
# COMPACT_ATOMS: atom_id res chain seq x y z
N HIS A 1 24.46 23.62 -11.02
CA HIS A 1 23.74 22.47 -10.53
C HIS A 1 24.66 21.49 -9.80
N PHE A 2 25.75 21.03 -10.41
CA PHE A 2 26.70 20.11 -9.76
C PHE A 2 27.16 20.54 -8.37
N ASN A 3 27.26 21.84 -8.11
CA ASN A 3 27.69 22.37 -6.80
C ASN A 3 26.57 22.39 -5.74
N ARG A 4 25.31 22.18 -6.11
CA ARG A 4 24.15 22.22 -5.20
C ARG A 4 23.53 20.85 -4.99
N GLU A 5 23.16 20.19 -6.08
CA GLU A 5 22.44 18.91 -6.09
C GLU A 5 23.38 17.70 -6.30
N GLY A 6 24.62 17.94 -6.71
CA GLY A 6 25.62 16.90 -6.95
C GLY A 6 25.57 16.27 -8.33
N ALA A 7 26.61 15.50 -8.65
CA ALA A 7 26.72 14.81 -9.93
C ALA A 7 25.76 13.61 -10.02
N ASP A 8 25.55 12.87 -8.94
CA ASP A 8 24.69 11.68 -8.91
C ASP A 8 23.24 12.02 -9.28
N ALA A 9 22.68 13.05 -8.66
CA ALA A 9 21.31 13.47 -8.97
C ALA A 9 21.15 13.94 -10.43
N THR A 10 22.16 14.63 -10.96
CA THR A 10 22.13 15.06 -12.36
C THR A 10 22.19 13.86 -13.31
N ARG A 11 23.08 12.88 -13.05
CA ARG A 11 23.20 11.67 -13.86
C ARG A 11 21.90 10.84 -13.83
N TRP A 12 21.33 10.65 -12.63
CA TRP A 12 20.05 9.95 -12.45
C TRP A 12 18.91 10.63 -13.18
N TYR A 13 18.79 11.95 -13.04
CA TYR A 13 17.81 12.75 -13.76
C TYR A 13 17.92 12.58 -15.28
N MET A 14 19.14 12.63 -15.84
CA MET A 14 19.36 12.48 -17.28
C MET A 14 18.89 11.11 -17.80
N VAL A 15 18.93 10.08 -16.97
CA VAL A 15 18.46 8.73 -17.32
C VAL A 15 16.95 8.59 -17.11
N THR A 16 16.40 9.19 -16.04
CA THR A 16 15.00 8.95 -15.62
C THR A 16 13.98 9.98 -16.12
N ALA A 17 14.42 11.15 -16.59
CA ALA A 17 13.51 12.23 -16.96
C ALA A 17 12.72 11.98 -18.24
N GLY A 18 13.15 11.07 -19.09
CA GLY A 18 12.43 10.68 -20.30
C GLY A 18 13.07 9.49 -21.00
N ALA A 19 12.28 8.80 -21.82
CA ALA A 19 12.80 7.70 -22.64
C ALA A 19 13.85 8.24 -23.64
N PRO A 20 14.94 7.48 -23.90
CA PRO A 20 16.12 7.98 -24.64
C PRO A 20 15.83 8.40 -26.08
N TRP A 21 14.73 7.93 -26.67
CA TRP A 21 14.28 8.32 -28.02
C TRP A 21 13.44 9.58 -28.06
N ASN A 22 13.09 10.16 -26.90
CA ASN A 22 12.35 11.41 -26.80
C ASN A 22 13.29 12.59 -26.54
N PRO A 23 13.11 13.74 -27.20
CA PRO A 23 13.88 14.94 -26.89
C PRO A 23 13.66 15.36 -25.44
N LEU A 24 14.73 15.39 -24.66
CA LEU A 24 14.70 15.88 -23.28
C LEU A 24 15.04 17.37 -23.24
N LYS A 25 14.12 18.19 -22.74
CA LYS A 25 14.42 19.56 -22.34
C LYS A 25 14.95 19.52 -20.91
N PHE A 26 16.24 19.84 -20.75
CA PHE A 26 16.86 19.87 -19.44
C PHE A 26 16.16 20.88 -18.51
N ASP A 27 15.68 20.40 -17.38
CA ASP A 27 15.05 21.22 -16.33
C ASP A 27 15.86 21.12 -15.03
N PRO A 28 16.46 22.21 -14.56
CA PRO A 28 17.16 22.26 -13.29
C PRO A 28 16.30 21.87 -12.06
N ASN A 29 15.01 22.18 -12.11
CA ASN A 29 14.10 21.80 -11.02
C ASN A 29 13.91 20.28 -10.97
N GLY A 30 13.84 19.61 -12.12
CA GLY A 30 13.79 18.15 -12.19
C GLY A 30 15.00 17.47 -11.54
N VAL A 31 16.20 18.05 -11.68
CA VAL A 31 17.39 17.56 -10.95
C VAL A 31 17.21 17.69 -9.44
N ARG A 32 16.66 18.82 -8.98
CA ARG A 32 16.40 19.05 -7.56
C ARG A 32 15.35 18.11 -7.00
N GLU A 33 14.30 17.86 -7.75
CA GLU A 33 13.25 16.90 -7.40
C GLU A 33 13.81 15.48 -7.32
N THR A 34 14.63 15.08 -8.28
CA THR A 34 15.34 13.80 -8.27
C THR A 34 16.25 13.66 -7.04
N TYR A 35 17.01 14.71 -6.71
CA TYR A 35 17.83 14.72 -5.49
C TYR A 35 16.98 14.50 -4.24
N ALA A 36 15.89 15.24 -4.09
CA ALA A 36 15.02 15.17 -2.92
C ALA A 36 14.29 13.81 -2.83
N LYS A 37 13.77 13.32 -3.94
CA LYS A 37 12.97 12.10 -3.99
C LYS A 37 13.82 10.85 -3.83
N MET A 38 14.93 10.74 -4.56
CA MET A 38 15.74 9.52 -4.60
C MET A 38 16.91 9.57 -3.59
N PHE A 39 17.81 10.53 -3.75
CA PHE A 39 19.08 10.50 -3.03
C PHE A 39 18.96 10.90 -1.57
N LEU A 40 18.15 11.90 -1.24
CA LEU A 40 17.88 12.26 0.15
C LEU A 40 17.12 11.16 0.88
N THR A 41 16.19 10.49 0.18
CA THR A 41 15.45 9.34 0.74
C THR A 41 16.39 8.17 1.02
N LEU A 42 17.22 7.79 0.06
CA LEU A 42 18.22 6.73 0.24
C LEU A 42 19.19 7.07 1.38
N TRP A 43 19.70 8.31 1.42
CA TRP A 43 20.57 8.78 2.49
C TRP A 43 19.91 8.70 3.86
N ASN A 44 18.62 9.06 3.97
CA ASN A 44 17.89 8.97 5.23
C ASN A 44 17.67 7.51 5.67
N CYS A 45 17.42 6.58 4.74
CA CYS A 45 17.33 5.15 5.04
C CYS A 45 18.69 4.61 5.54
N TYR A 46 19.79 4.98 4.87
CA TYR A 46 21.15 4.64 5.29
C TYR A 46 21.47 5.25 6.66
N LYS A 47 21.24 6.55 6.85
CA LYS A 47 21.49 7.23 8.12
C LYS A 47 20.72 6.58 9.27
N PHE A 48 19.47 6.25 9.05
CA PHE A 48 18.64 5.56 10.03
C PHE A 48 19.29 4.22 10.44
N HIS A 49 19.71 3.39 9.48
CA HIS A 49 20.41 2.15 9.78
C HIS A 49 21.74 2.42 10.53
N ALA A 50 22.57 3.32 10.02
CA ALA A 50 23.90 3.60 10.55
C ALA A 50 23.85 4.14 11.99
N ASP A 51 22.89 5.03 12.30
CA ASP A 51 22.74 5.60 13.64
C ASP A 51 22.41 4.48 14.67
N TYR A 52 21.47 3.56 14.35
CA TYR A 52 21.12 2.47 15.26
C TYR A 52 22.15 1.33 15.26
N ALA A 53 22.76 1.02 14.12
CA ALA A 53 23.86 0.06 14.05
C ALA A 53 25.04 0.49 14.94
N ALA A 54 25.37 1.80 14.93
CA ALA A 54 26.42 2.33 15.79
C ALA A 54 26.04 2.32 17.28
N LEU A 55 24.78 2.63 17.60
CA LEU A 55 24.27 2.62 18.98
C LEU A 55 24.28 1.21 19.59
N ASP A 56 23.88 0.22 18.81
CA ASP A 56 23.78 -1.18 19.21
C ASP A 56 25.10 -1.98 19.00
N ALA A 57 26.17 -1.32 18.52
CA ALA A 57 27.42 -1.96 18.13
C ALA A 57 27.20 -3.16 17.18
N PHE A 58 26.27 -3.01 16.21
CA PHE A 58 25.92 -4.05 15.27
C PHE A 58 27.10 -4.43 14.37
N ASP A 59 27.38 -5.71 14.31
CA ASP A 59 28.37 -6.33 13.44
C ASP A 59 27.68 -7.41 12.60
N PRO A 60 27.57 -7.25 11.29
CA PRO A 60 26.88 -8.20 10.42
C PRO A 60 27.56 -9.59 10.39
N GLU A 61 28.84 -9.69 10.78
CA GLU A 61 29.58 -10.95 10.81
C GLU A 61 29.53 -11.66 12.19
N ALA A 62 29.13 -10.93 13.24
CA ALA A 62 29.16 -11.47 14.61
C ALA A 62 28.03 -12.42 14.94
N SER A 63 26.95 -12.40 14.18
CA SER A 63 25.74 -13.20 14.44
C SER A 63 25.15 -13.78 13.15
N ASP A 64 24.73 -15.03 13.21
CA ASP A 64 23.98 -15.66 12.12
C ASP A 64 22.47 -15.32 12.25
N CYS A 65 21.92 -14.74 11.19
CA CYS A 65 20.51 -14.38 11.11
C CYS A 65 19.95 -14.79 9.74
N PRO A 66 19.69 -16.07 9.52
CA PRO A 66 19.22 -16.61 8.24
C PRO A 66 17.87 -15.99 7.86
N VAL A 67 17.70 -15.72 6.58
CA VAL A 67 16.51 -15.02 6.05
C VAL A 67 15.22 -15.76 6.37
N GLU A 68 15.22 -17.09 6.32
CA GLU A 68 14.05 -17.96 6.57
C GLU A 68 13.51 -17.80 7.99
N GLY A 69 14.34 -17.42 8.94
CA GLY A 69 13.97 -17.22 10.35
C GLY A 69 13.50 -15.79 10.66
N ARG A 70 13.59 -14.87 9.71
CA ARG A 70 13.21 -13.48 9.92
C ARG A 70 11.70 -13.25 9.82
N PRO A 71 11.16 -12.20 10.44
CA PRO A 71 9.77 -11.79 10.27
C PRO A 71 9.39 -11.62 8.80
N SER A 72 8.11 -11.85 8.48
CA SER A 72 7.59 -11.75 7.10
C SER A 72 7.83 -10.38 6.46
N LEU A 73 7.85 -9.30 7.24
CA LEU A 73 8.16 -7.96 6.73
C LEU A 73 9.61 -7.85 6.22
N ASP A 74 10.56 -8.48 6.90
CA ASP A 74 11.97 -8.50 6.52
C ASP A 74 12.20 -9.39 5.28
N ARG A 75 11.59 -10.56 5.28
CA ARG A 75 11.63 -11.47 4.13
C ARG A 75 11.00 -10.84 2.89
N TRP A 76 9.89 -10.13 3.08
CA TRP A 76 9.21 -9.43 1.99
C TRP A 76 10.12 -8.37 1.34
N ILE A 77 10.77 -7.49 2.11
CA ILE A 77 11.59 -6.42 1.51
C ILE A 77 12.81 -6.99 0.78
N LEU A 78 13.40 -8.07 1.29
CA LEU A 78 14.49 -8.78 0.62
C LEU A 78 13.99 -9.46 -0.66
N SER A 79 12.88 -10.17 -0.62
CA SER A 79 12.27 -10.77 -1.80
C SER A 79 11.96 -9.72 -2.87
N LYS A 80 11.32 -8.63 -2.46
CA LYS A 80 10.97 -7.51 -3.36
C LYS A 80 12.20 -6.89 -4.02
N LEU A 81 13.28 -6.66 -3.26
CA LEU A 81 14.53 -6.17 -3.81
C LEU A 81 15.14 -7.14 -4.82
N ASN A 82 15.11 -8.44 -4.52
CA ASN A 82 15.61 -9.46 -5.43
C ASN A 82 14.79 -9.53 -6.73
N SER A 83 13.48 -9.40 -6.64
CA SER A 83 12.60 -9.32 -7.81
C SER A 83 12.90 -8.08 -8.67
N VAL A 84 13.04 -6.91 -8.02
CA VAL A 84 13.45 -5.68 -8.70
C VAL A 84 14.83 -5.82 -9.34
N ALA A 85 15.79 -6.49 -8.69
CA ALA A 85 17.13 -6.68 -9.22
C ALA A 85 17.16 -7.60 -10.44
N VAL A 86 16.30 -8.63 -10.49
CA VAL A 86 16.14 -9.47 -11.70
C VAL A 86 15.64 -8.63 -12.88
N ASP A 87 14.59 -7.84 -12.64
CA ASP A 87 14.01 -6.98 -13.69
C ASP A 87 15.01 -5.88 -14.10
N TYR A 88 15.71 -5.29 -13.14
CA TYR A 88 16.75 -4.28 -13.38
C TYR A 88 17.87 -4.84 -14.27
N HIS A 89 18.37 -6.04 -13.98
CA HIS A 89 19.37 -6.70 -14.79
C HIS A 89 18.88 -6.94 -16.23
N ALA A 90 17.68 -7.50 -16.38
CA ALA A 90 17.09 -7.75 -17.70
C ALA A 90 16.90 -6.46 -18.52
N GLN A 91 16.47 -5.38 -17.87
CA GLN A 91 16.30 -4.06 -18.49
C GLN A 91 17.64 -3.44 -18.88
N PHE A 92 18.69 -3.58 -18.05
CA PHE A 92 20.04 -3.14 -18.40
C PHE A 92 20.62 -3.88 -19.60
N GLU A 93 20.48 -5.20 -19.64
CA GLU A 93 20.86 -6.02 -20.83
C GLU A 93 20.05 -5.63 -22.08
N GLY A 94 18.79 -5.25 -21.88
CA GLY A 94 17.90 -4.76 -22.94
C GLY A 94 18.10 -3.28 -23.33
N TRP A 95 19.05 -2.57 -22.72
CA TRP A 95 19.33 -1.13 -22.92
C TRP A 95 18.16 -0.20 -22.50
N ASP A 96 17.24 -0.68 -21.67
CA ASP A 96 16.14 0.13 -21.11
C ASP A 96 16.51 0.71 -19.73
N PHE A 97 17.59 1.48 -19.70
CA PHE A 97 18.09 2.11 -18.48
C PHE A 97 17.06 3.05 -17.81
N HIS A 98 16.22 3.67 -18.62
CA HIS A 98 15.19 4.57 -18.14
C HIS A 98 14.20 3.85 -17.22
N LYS A 99 13.67 2.71 -17.69
CA LYS A 99 12.74 1.90 -16.91
C LYS A 99 13.42 1.29 -15.69
N ALA A 100 14.61 0.70 -15.87
CA ALA A 100 15.40 0.13 -14.79
C ALA A 100 15.59 1.11 -13.62
N CYS A 101 16.05 2.31 -13.90
CA CYS A 101 16.28 3.31 -12.86
C CYS A 101 14.99 3.80 -12.21
N ARG A 102 13.87 3.88 -12.95
CA ARG A 102 12.59 4.27 -12.38
C ARG A 102 12.01 3.22 -11.44
N ASP A 103 12.05 1.95 -11.85
CA ASP A 103 11.59 0.83 -11.02
C ASP A 103 12.41 0.74 -9.73
N LEU A 104 13.72 0.97 -9.81
CA LEU A 104 14.60 1.00 -8.62
C LEU A 104 14.32 2.23 -7.73
N GLU A 105 14.05 3.41 -8.31
CA GLU A 105 13.65 4.61 -7.56
C GLU A 105 12.34 4.37 -6.82
N GLU A 106 11.37 3.73 -7.47
CA GLU A 106 10.08 3.39 -6.86
C GLU A 106 10.27 2.45 -5.66
N PHE A 107 11.11 1.42 -5.80
CA PHE A 107 11.47 0.55 -4.68
C PHE A 107 12.07 1.33 -3.50
N VAL A 108 13.04 2.22 -3.75
CA VAL A 108 13.68 3.00 -2.68
C VAL A 108 12.68 3.89 -1.95
N VAL A 109 11.78 4.53 -2.68
CA VAL A 109 10.83 5.50 -2.11
C VAL A 109 9.65 4.79 -1.46
N ASN A 110 8.98 3.91 -2.20
CA ASN A 110 7.69 3.36 -1.78
C ASN A 110 7.84 2.10 -0.93
N ASP A 111 8.76 1.20 -1.28
CA ASP A 111 8.90 -0.08 -0.59
C ASP A 111 9.86 0.04 0.60
N LEU A 112 11.06 0.58 0.38
CA LEU A 112 12.05 0.68 1.44
C LEU A 112 11.70 1.80 2.44
N SER A 113 11.60 3.05 1.99
CA SER A 113 11.45 4.20 2.89
C SER A 113 10.05 4.29 3.48
N ASN A 114 9.03 4.41 2.60
CA ASN A 114 7.67 4.72 3.02
C ASN A 114 6.93 3.53 3.63
N TRP A 115 7.40 2.31 3.38
CA TRP A 115 6.79 1.11 3.97
C TRP A 115 7.70 0.43 4.97
N TYR A 116 8.82 -0.13 4.56
CA TYR A 116 9.68 -0.94 5.43
C TYR A 116 10.32 -0.14 6.58
N VAL A 117 11.08 0.92 6.27
CA VAL A 117 11.79 1.72 7.28
C VAL A 117 10.82 2.39 8.25
N ARG A 118 9.72 2.95 7.74
CA ARG A 118 8.71 3.58 8.59
C ARG A 118 8.15 2.62 9.63
N ARG A 119 7.91 1.36 9.28
CA ARG A 119 7.38 0.34 10.18
C ARG A 119 8.43 -0.24 11.11
N SER A 120 9.67 -0.25 10.67
CA SER A 120 10.79 -0.78 11.45
C SER A 120 11.28 0.17 12.54
N ARG A 121 10.79 1.42 12.57
CA ARG A 121 11.27 2.42 13.56
C ARG A 121 11.14 1.94 14.99
N ARG A 122 9.96 1.41 15.39
CA ARG A 122 9.72 0.93 16.75
C ARG A 122 10.60 -0.24 17.13
N ARG A 123 10.89 -1.13 16.18
CA ARG A 123 11.77 -2.30 16.38
C ARG A 123 13.19 -1.87 16.75
N LEU A 124 13.70 -0.81 16.13
CA LEU A 124 15.04 -0.29 16.41
C LEU A 124 15.09 0.66 17.62
N TRP A 125 13.95 1.23 18.03
CA TRP A 125 13.87 2.07 19.23
C TRP A 125 13.79 1.25 20.52
N ASP A 126 13.49 -0.03 20.45
CA ASP A 126 13.47 -0.91 21.60
C ASP A 126 14.89 -0.99 22.20
N GLU A 127 15.00 -0.79 23.52
CA GLU A 127 16.27 -0.89 24.24
C GLU A 127 16.75 -2.33 24.39
N ALA A 128 15.86 -3.30 24.27
CA ALA A 128 16.19 -4.71 24.39
C ALA A 128 16.88 -5.24 23.12
N ASP A 129 17.96 -5.99 23.29
CA ASP A 129 18.57 -6.80 22.24
C ASP A 129 17.64 -7.98 21.90
N SER A 130 16.72 -7.73 20.98
CA SER A 130 15.76 -8.75 20.55
C SER A 130 16.16 -9.37 19.20
N ALA A 131 15.77 -10.63 18.99
CA ALA A 131 15.96 -11.29 17.69
C ALA A 131 15.27 -10.51 16.55
N ASP A 132 14.15 -9.83 16.84
CA ASP A 132 13.43 -8.99 15.89
C ASP A 132 14.24 -7.75 15.49
N LYS A 133 14.86 -7.09 16.46
CA LYS A 133 15.76 -5.95 16.23
C LYS A 133 16.98 -6.35 15.40
N LEU A 134 17.59 -7.47 15.74
CA LEU A 134 18.73 -8.02 15.02
C LEU A 134 18.37 -8.38 13.57
N ALA A 135 17.22 -9.03 13.36
CA ALA A 135 16.71 -9.34 12.01
C ALA A 135 16.51 -8.07 11.18
N CYS A 136 15.96 -6.99 11.78
CA CYS A 136 15.79 -5.71 11.11
C CYS A 136 17.13 -5.08 10.71
N GLN A 137 18.15 -5.14 11.57
CA GLN A 137 19.47 -4.60 11.28
C GLN A 137 20.18 -5.35 10.15
N HIS A 138 20.17 -6.67 10.18
CA HIS A 138 20.70 -7.51 9.09
C HIS A 138 19.98 -7.22 7.78
N THR A 139 18.65 -7.14 7.80
CA THR A 139 17.85 -6.86 6.61
C THR A 139 18.17 -5.50 6.00
N LEU A 140 18.27 -4.44 6.83
CA LEU A 140 18.65 -3.10 6.34
C LEU A 140 20.06 -3.08 5.77
N HIS A 141 21.00 -3.77 6.43
CA HIS A 141 22.39 -3.88 5.96
C HIS A 141 22.45 -4.54 4.57
N GLU A 142 21.78 -5.67 4.39
CA GLU A 142 21.75 -6.40 3.12
C GLU A 142 21.05 -5.60 2.01
N VAL A 143 19.89 -5.00 2.30
CA VAL A 143 19.14 -4.17 1.34
C VAL A 143 19.97 -2.99 0.88
N LEU A 144 20.59 -2.23 1.80
CA LEU A 144 21.38 -1.05 1.47
C LEU A 144 22.66 -1.42 0.70
N THR A 145 23.33 -2.50 1.07
CA THR A 145 24.51 -2.99 0.37
C THR A 145 24.19 -3.39 -1.08
N MET A 146 23.08 -4.12 -1.29
CA MET A 146 22.64 -4.51 -2.62
C MET A 146 22.21 -3.30 -3.46
N LEU A 147 21.46 -2.36 -2.89
CA LEU A 147 21.07 -1.11 -3.56
C LEU A 147 22.28 -0.29 -4.02
N CYS A 148 23.33 -0.20 -3.20
CA CYS A 148 24.54 0.50 -3.61
C CYS A 148 25.14 -0.09 -4.89
N ARG A 149 25.17 -1.42 -5.01
CA ARG A 149 25.68 -2.12 -6.20
C ARG A 149 24.81 -1.88 -7.44
N LEU A 150 23.48 -1.88 -7.28
CA LEU A 150 22.55 -1.61 -8.38
C LEU A 150 22.61 -0.16 -8.86
N ILE A 151 22.78 0.81 -7.97
CA ILE A 151 22.79 2.24 -8.31
C ILE A 151 24.12 2.70 -8.88
N ALA A 152 25.25 2.08 -8.49
CA ALA A 152 26.60 2.50 -8.81
C ALA A 152 26.89 2.73 -10.30
N PRO A 153 26.37 1.94 -11.27
CA PRO A 153 26.62 2.19 -12.69
C PRO A 153 26.11 3.55 -13.18
N VAL A 154 25.05 4.07 -12.58
CA VAL A 154 24.45 5.36 -12.96
C VAL A 154 24.90 6.48 -12.04
N SER A 155 24.90 6.26 -10.73
CA SER A 155 25.18 7.28 -9.72
C SER A 155 26.20 6.77 -8.70
N PRO A 156 27.51 6.88 -9.02
CA PRO A 156 28.57 6.16 -8.33
C PRO A 156 29.05 6.77 -7.00
N PHE A 157 28.88 8.10 -6.79
CA PHE A 157 29.63 8.76 -5.73
C PHE A 157 29.03 8.56 -4.34
N MET A 158 27.75 8.83 -4.17
CA MET A 158 27.10 8.67 -2.87
C MET A 158 27.05 7.20 -2.44
N VAL A 159 26.75 6.31 -3.36
CA VAL A 159 26.64 4.89 -3.04
C VAL A 159 28.00 4.25 -2.73
N ASP A 160 29.11 4.75 -3.27
CA ASP A 160 30.45 4.30 -2.87
C ASP A 160 30.75 4.68 -1.42
N VAL A 161 30.36 5.88 -0.99
CA VAL A 161 30.50 6.30 0.41
C VAL A 161 29.65 5.41 1.33
N ILE A 162 28.40 5.15 0.97
CA ILE A 162 27.51 4.28 1.76
C ILE A 162 28.08 2.87 1.83
N HIS A 163 28.47 2.30 0.69
CA HIS A 163 28.98 0.92 0.60
C HIS A 163 30.26 0.74 1.41
N ARG A 164 31.20 1.70 1.34
CA ARG A 164 32.42 1.67 2.16
C ARG A 164 32.14 1.71 3.65
N ASN A 165 31.15 2.49 4.06
CA ASN A 165 30.76 2.55 5.47
C ASN A 165 30.09 1.26 5.95
N LEU A 166 29.38 0.54 5.07
CA LEU A 166 28.72 -0.71 5.40
C LEU A 166 29.66 -1.92 5.36
N THR A 167 30.59 -1.97 4.39
CA THR A 167 31.38 -3.18 4.08
C THR A 167 32.89 -2.99 4.21
N GLY A 168 33.37 -1.75 4.37
CA GLY A 168 34.78 -1.43 4.34
C GLY A 168 35.39 -1.30 2.93
N GLU A 169 34.67 -1.69 1.88
CA GLU A 169 35.18 -1.77 0.51
C GLU A 169 34.43 -0.85 -0.46
N SER A 170 35.13 -0.48 -1.55
CA SER A 170 34.50 0.31 -2.62
C SER A 170 33.45 -0.51 -3.37
N VAL A 171 32.30 0.10 -3.64
CA VAL A 171 31.25 -0.52 -4.46
C VAL A 171 31.73 -0.88 -5.88
N HIS A 172 32.73 -0.16 -6.39
CA HIS A 172 33.30 -0.38 -7.73
C HIS A 172 34.22 -1.61 -7.83
N LEU A 173 34.55 -2.22 -6.69
CA LEU A 173 35.30 -3.48 -6.62
C LEU A 173 34.38 -4.67 -6.29
N ALA A 174 33.12 -4.40 -5.97
CA ALA A 174 32.13 -5.44 -5.67
C ALA A 174 31.58 -6.05 -6.96
N ASP A 175 31.25 -7.34 -6.89
CA ASP A 175 30.55 -8.04 -7.97
C ASP A 175 29.13 -7.53 -8.14
N TRP A 176 28.61 -7.70 -9.37
CA TRP A 176 27.21 -7.45 -9.64
C TRP A 176 26.32 -8.35 -8.76
N PRO A 177 25.27 -7.78 -8.12
CA PRO A 177 24.46 -8.57 -7.20
C PRO A 177 23.70 -9.69 -7.93
N THR A 178 23.82 -10.90 -7.39
CA THR A 178 23.06 -12.06 -7.88
C THR A 178 21.84 -12.25 -6.97
N PRO A 179 20.61 -12.08 -7.48
CA PRO A 179 19.39 -12.31 -6.70
C PRO A 179 19.33 -13.77 -6.22
N GLN A 180 19.05 -13.96 -4.94
CA GLN A 180 19.07 -15.30 -4.33
C GLN A 180 17.75 -15.71 -3.71
N HIS A 181 16.95 -14.76 -3.23
CA HIS A 181 15.78 -15.03 -2.43
C HIS A 181 14.56 -14.33 -3.00
N GLN A 182 13.58 -15.10 -3.49
CA GLN A 182 12.32 -14.58 -4.01
C GLN A 182 11.15 -15.40 -3.45
N GLU A 183 10.21 -14.70 -2.84
CA GLU A 183 8.96 -15.26 -2.31
C GLU A 183 7.77 -14.56 -2.98
N ALA A 184 7.46 -14.90 -4.23
CA ALA A 184 6.43 -14.25 -5.04
C ALA A 184 5.05 -14.24 -4.36
N GLU A 185 4.72 -15.28 -3.60
CA GLU A 185 3.47 -15.38 -2.86
C GLU A 185 3.42 -14.38 -1.68
N LEU A 186 4.55 -14.19 -1.00
CA LEU A 186 4.70 -13.20 0.06
C LEU A 186 4.59 -11.78 -0.49
N GLU A 187 5.20 -11.50 -1.65
CA GLU A 187 5.08 -10.21 -2.33
C GLU A 187 3.63 -9.91 -2.72
N THR A 188 2.91 -10.90 -3.26
CA THR A 188 1.50 -10.76 -3.64
C THR A 188 0.62 -10.47 -2.41
N ARG A 189 0.83 -11.20 -1.31
CA ARG A 189 0.10 -10.99 -0.05
C ARG A 189 0.37 -9.59 0.54
N MET A 190 1.62 -9.15 0.55
CA MET A 190 1.96 -7.81 1.02
C MET A 190 1.39 -6.71 0.11
N GLN A 191 1.33 -6.94 -1.20
CA GLN A 191 0.70 -5.99 -2.12
C GLN A 191 -0.79 -5.83 -1.80
N LEU A 192 -1.50 -6.93 -1.53
CA LEU A 192 -2.90 -6.87 -1.08
C LEU A 192 -3.04 -6.08 0.22
N VAL A 193 -2.15 -6.29 1.20
CA VAL A 193 -2.15 -5.53 2.46
C VAL A 193 -1.96 -4.03 2.21
N ARG A 194 -1.09 -3.65 1.29
CA ARG A 194 -0.86 -2.25 0.90
C ARG A 194 -2.06 -1.64 0.21
N ASN A 195 -2.71 -2.37 -0.70
CA ASN A 195 -3.92 -1.94 -1.38
C ASN A 195 -5.08 -1.77 -0.39
N LEU A 196 -5.21 -2.66 0.60
CA LEU A 196 -6.17 -2.54 1.69
C LEU A 196 -5.89 -1.33 2.59
N ALA A 197 -4.62 -1.05 2.87
CA ALA A 197 -4.24 0.14 3.64
C ALA A 197 -4.58 1.43 2.88
N GLU A 198 -4.43 1.44 1.57
CA GLU A 198 -4.84 2.57 0.73
C GLU A 198 -6.36 2.71 0.68
N ALA A 199 -7.09 1.61 0.50
CA ALA A 199 -8.55 1.59 0.58
C ALA A 199 -9.04 2.15 1.92
N GLY A 200 -8.41 1.77 3.05
CA GLY A 200 -8.74 2.29 4.36
C GLY A 200 -8.53 3.81 4.51
N ARG A 201 -7.44 4.33 3.97
CA ARG A 201 -7.20 5.78 3.93
C ARG A 201 -8.25 6.51 3.10
N LYS A 202 -8.61 5.95 1.95
CA LYS A 202 -9.59 6.53 1.02
C LYS A 202 -10.99 6.51 1.62
N VAL A 203 -11.43 5.38 2.22
CA VAL A 203 -12.70 5.28 2.95
C VAL A 203 -12.82 6.39 3.99
N ARG A 204 -11.77 6.65 4.77
CA ARG A 204 -11.78 7.70 5.78
C ARG A 204 -11.91 9.10 5.18
N VAL A 205 -11.19 9.37 4.09
CA VAL A 205 -11.27 10.67 3.38
C VAL A 205 -12.67 10.88 2.81
N ASP A 206 -13.24 9.88 2.15
CA ASP A 206 -14.56 9.95 1.52
C ASP A 206 -15.70 10.15 2.54
N ASN A 207 -15.46 9.78 3.81
CA ASN A 207 -16.42 9.91 4.91
C ASN A 207 -16.04 10.99 5.95
N ASP A 208 -15.14 11.93 5.61
CA ASP A 208 -14.66 13.00 6.49
C ASP A 208 -14.13 12.50 7.86
N HIS A 209 -13.70 11.25 7.94
CA HIS A 209 -13.18 10.65 9.15
C HIS A 209 -11.66 10.88 9.27
N ARG A 210 -11.25 11.63 10.30
CA ARG A 210 -9.84 12.00 10.49
C ARG A 210 -8.94 10.78 10.64
N GLN A 211 -7.78 10.77 9.95
CA GLN A 211 -6.81 9.64 10.00
C GLN A 211 -6.32 9.33 11.44
N ARG A 212 -6.21 10.33 12.31
CA ARG A 212 -5.77 10.15 13.69
C ARG A 212 -6.86 9.63 14.65
N LEU A 213 -8.12 9.74 14.26
CA LEU A 213 -9.24 9.19 15.01
C LEU A 213 -9.34 7.69 14.72
N PRO A 214 -9.17 6.80 15.72
CA PRO A 214 -9.27 5.37 15.46
C PRO A 214 -10.72 4.96 15.15
N CYS A 215 -10.88 3.90 14.36
CA CYS A 215 -12.12 3.14 14.27
C CYS A 215 -12.08 2.00 15.28
N GLN A 216 -13.24 1.63 15.83
CA GLN A 216 -13.31 0.52 16.79
C GLN A 216 -12.99 -0.80 16.11
N THR A 217 -13.69 -1.09 15.01
CA THR A 217 -13.55 -2.37 14.29
C THR A 217 -13.44 -2.15 12.79
N GLY A 218 -12.64 -2.97 12.14
CA GLY A 218 -12.60 -3.14 10.70
C GLY A 218 -12.82 -4.60 10.34
N TRP A 219 -13.43 -4.85 9.18
CA TRP A 219 -13.65 -6.20 8.65
C TRP A 219 -13.03 -6.33 7.28
N LEU A 220 -12.40 -7.47 7.05
CA LEU A 220 -11.87 -7.88 5.76
C LEU A 220 -12.81 -8.95 5.19
N VAL A 221 -13.60 -8.57 4.20
CA VAL A 221 -14.54 -9.48 3.55
C VAL A 221 -13.86 -10.18 2.38
N GLY A 222 -13.80 -11.51 2.44
CA GLY A 222 -13.19 -12.34 1.40
C GLY A 222 -11.67 -12.49 1.49
N ALA A 223 -11.00 -11.91 2.51
CA ALA A 223 -9.56 -12.03 2.68
C ALA A 223 -9.14 -13.46 3.08
N LYS A 224 -8.02 -13.93 2.51
CA LYS A 224 -7.42 -15.23 2.84
C LYS A 224 -5.89 -15.13 2.85
N GLY A 225 -5.26 -15.78 3.83
CA GLY A 225 -3.82 -15.97 3.88
C GLY A 225 -2.99 -14.72 4.15
N ILE A 226 -3.58 -13.67 4.72
CA ILE A 226 -2.90 -12.43 5.13
C ILE A 226 -2.95 -12.19 6.64
N ASP A 227 -3.34 -13.19 7.41
CA ASP A 227 -3.54 -13.08 8.87
C ASP A 227 -2.29 -12.60 9.61
N GLU A 228 -1.11 -13.03 9.16
CA GLU A 228 0.18 -12.59 9.71
C GLU A 228 0.42 -11.06 9.59
N PHE A 229 -0.26 -10.40 8.65
CA PHE A 229 -0.14 -8.96 8.41
C PHE A 229 -1.26 -8.14 9.06
N TYR A 230 -2.19 -8.74 9.79
CA TYR A 230 -3.27 -8.00 10.46
C TYR A 230 -2.76 -6.92 11.41
N PRO A 231 -1.71 -7.15 12.22
CA PRO A 231 -1.17 -6.09 13.06
C PRO A 231 -0.67 -4.88 12.26
N ILE A 232 -0.01 -5.16 11.13
CA ILE A 232 0.49 -4.12 10.21
C ILE A 232 -0.67 -3.34 9.59
N LEU A 233 -1.67 -4.04 9.09
CA LEU A 233 -2.82 -3.42 8.45
C LEU A 233 -3.66 -2.61 9.45
N ALA A 234 -3.94 -3.17 10.63
CA ALA A 234 -4.68 -2.49 11.68
C ALA A 234 -4.02 -1.16 12.10
N GLU A 235 -2.69 -1.17 12.23
CA GLU A 235 -1.93 0.05 12.52
C GLU A 235 -2.02 1.07 11.38
N GLU A 236 -1.92 0.63 10.11
CA GLU A 236 -1.98 1.52 8.93
C GLU A 236 -3.32 2.20 8.77
N ILE A 237 -4.39 1.45 8.94
CA ILE A 237 -5.74 2.00 8.80
C ILE A 237 -6.30 2.55 10.12
N ASN A 238 -5.48 2.54 11.18
CA ASN A 238 -5.83 3.02 12.52
C ASN A 238 -7.14 2.43 13.05
N VAL A 239 -7.19 1.11 13.13
CA VAL A 239 -8.32 0.32 13.64
C VAL A 239 -7.85 -0.42 14.88
N LEU A 240 -8.68 -0.46 15.94
CA LEU A 240 -8.34 -1.13 17.20
C LEU A 240 -8.46 -2.65 17.07
N GLU A 241 -9.45 -3.13 16.33
CA GLU A 241 -9.69 -4.54 16.10
C GLU A 241 -9.95 -4.81 14.60
N LEU A 242 -9.26 -5.79 14.03
CA LEU A 242 -9.44 -6.22 12.64
C LEU A 242 -9.93 -7.67 12.62
N GLN A 243 -11.05 -7.90 11.93
CA GLN A 243 -11.72 -9.20 11.85
C GLN A 243 -11.88 -9.65 10.40
N THR A 244 -12.04 -10.94 10.16
CA THR A 244 -12.47 -11.48 8.87
C THR A 244 -13.97 -11.69 8.85
N GLU A 245 -14.58 -11.43 7.71
CA GLU A 245 -15.98 -11.72 7.46
C GLU A 245 -16.13 -12.34 6.06
N ASN A 246 -17.12 -13.19 5.88
CA ASN A 246 -17.37 -13.83 4.58
C ASN A 246 -18.56 -13.22 3.85
N ASP A 247 -19.41 -12.50 4.58
CA ASP A 247 -20.64 -11.95 4.06
C ASP A 247 -20.65 -10.42 4.10
N LEU A 248 -20.67 -9.82 2.92
CA LEU A 248 -20.75 -8.36 2.76
C LEU A 248 -22.17 -7.83 3.03
N ASP A 249 -23.21 -8.64 2.88
CA ASP A 249 -24.60 -8.22 3.06
C ASP A 249 -24.92 -7.81 4.50
N ARG A 250 -24.08 -8.24 5.46
CA ARG A 250 -24.13 -7.75 6.85
C ARG A 250 -23.94 -6.23 6.95
N PHE A 251 -23.13 -5.64 6.10
CA PHE A 251 -22.74 -4.22 6.12
C PHE A 251 -23.44 -3.39 5.06
N GLN A 252 -24.15 -4.03 4.16
CA GLN A 252 -24.86 -3.40 3.06
C GLN A 252 -26.36 -3.61 3.19
N ARG A 253 -27.12 -2.73 2.56
CA ARG A 253 -28.54 -2.89 2.31
C ARG A 253 -28.83 -2.69 0.83
N ILE A 254 -29.86 -3.30 0.38
CA ILE A 254 -30.34 -3.10 -0.98
C ILE A 254 -31.24 -1.87 -1.01
N GLU A 255 -30.97 -0.94 -1.92
CA GLU A 255 -31.89 0.13 -2.29
C GLU A 255 -32.47 -0.16 -3.66
N VAL A 256 -33.77 -0.23 -3.74
CA VAL A 256 -34.51 -0.45 -4.98
C VAL A 256 -35.10 0.89 -5.43
N SER A 257 -34.68 1.36 -6.58
CA SER A 257 -35.17 2.59 -7.19
C SER A 257 -35.97 2.27 -8.46
N PRO A 258 -37.09 2.95 -8.70
CA PRO A 258 -37.89 2.71 -9.89
C PRO A 258 -37.19 3.20 -11.16
N ASN A 259 -37.13 2.36 -12.18
CA ASN A 259 -36.72 2.76 -13.52
C ASN A 259 -37.84 3.50 -14.22
N ARG A 260 -37.78 4.84 -14.18
CA ARG A 260 -38.86 5.69 -14.72
C ARG A 260 -39.10 5.50 -16.22
N LYS A 261 -38.10 5.02 -17.00
CA LYS A 261 -38.24 4.83 -18.45
C LYS A 261 -39.09 3.62 -18.77
N THR A 262 -38.88 2.49 -18.08
CA THR A 262 -39.60 1.25 -18.28
C THR A 262 -41.01 1.33 -17.64
N LEU A 263 -41.08 1.74 -16.37
CA LEU A 263 -42.33 1.91 -15.64
C LEU A 263 -43.25 2.96 -16.29
N GLY A 264 -42.68 4.05 -16.83
CA GLY A 264 -43.48 5.07 -17.52
C GLY A 264 -44.23 4.53 -18.76
N ARG A 265 -43.62 3.57 -19.46
CA ARG A 265 -44.25 2.89 -20.60
C ARG A 265 -45.30 1.86 -20.16
N LYS A 266 -45.03 1.15 -19.05
CA LYS A 266 -45.84 0.06 -18.53
C LYS A 266 -47.07 0.56 -17.77
N CYS A 267 -46.88 1.52 -16.86
CA CYS A 267 -47.94 1.97 -15.93
C CYS A 267 -48.64 3.26 -16.35
N ARG A 268 -48.10 4.04 -17.28
CA ARG A 268 -48.71 5.28 -17.82
C ARG A 268 -49.30 6.20 -16.74
N GLN A 269 -50.68 6.29 -16.66
CA GLN A 269 -51.37 7.17 -15.71
C GLN A 269 -51.28 6.69 -14.25
N ASP A 270 -51.04 5.41 -14.01
CA ASP A 270 -50.89 4.82 -12.66
C ASP A 270 -49.46 4.84 -12.13
N LEU A 271 -48.51 5.40 -12.89
CA LEU A 271 -47.09 5.53 -12.47
C LEU A 271 -46.91 6.17 -11.08
N PRO A 272 -47.64 7.26 -10.70
CA PRO A 272 -47.51 7.83 -9.35
C PRO A 272 -47.89 6.86 -8.23
N LYS A 273 -48.90 6.02 -8.45
CA LYS A 273 -49.36 5.00 -7.48
C LYS A 273 -48.32 3.89 -7.31
N VAL A 274 -47.73 3.44 -8.44
CA VAL A 274 -46.66 2.42 -8.42
C VAL A 274 -45.44 2.96 -7.73
N MET A 275 -45.07 4.22 -8.00
CA MET A 275 -43.93 4.90 -7.36
C MET A 275 -44.12 5.03 -5.85
N ALA A 276 -45.32 5.38 -5.40
CA ALA A 276 -45.62 5.51 -3.96
C ALA A 276 -45.52 4.13 -3.26
N ALA A 277 -46.14 3.10 -3.89
CA ALA A 277 -46.11 1.75 -3.33
C ALA A 277 -44.70 1.14 -3.32
N LEU A 278 -43.83 1.45 -4.31
CA LEU A 278 -42.43 1.06 -4.32
C LEU A 278 -41.62 1.74 -3.20
N ALA A 279 -41.95 2.99 -2.89
CA ALA A 279 -41.26 3.74 -1.82
C ALA A 279 -41.62 3.25 -0.40
N GLU A 280 -42.81 2.61 -0.25
CA GLU A 280 -43.29 2.04 1.02
C GLU A 280 -42.88 0.59 1.23
N ALA A 281 -42.49 -0.11 0.15
CA ALA A 281 -42.10 -1.52 0.20
C ALA A 281 -40.75 -1.73 0.86
N ASP A 282 -40.58 -2.86 1.56
CA ASP A 282 -39.22 -3.28 2.04
C ASP A 282 -38.35 -3.65 0.84
N PRO A 283 -37.20 -2.97 0.64
CA PRO A 283 -36.36 -3.15 -0.54
C PRO A 283 -35.83 -4.59 -0.70
N GLU A 284 -35.51 -5.28 0.39
CA GLU A 284 -34.93 -6.63 0.35
C GLU A 284 -36.01 -7.65 -0.08
N ALA A 285 -37.18 -7.61 0.56
CA ALA A 285 -38.29 -8.46 0.19
C ALA A 285 -38.80 -8.18 -1.22
N LEU A 286 -38.86 -6.90 -1.60
CA LEU A 286 -39.26 -6.46 -2.94
C LEU A 286 -38.34 -7.02 -4.02
N TRP A 287 -37.03 -6.98 -3.81
CA TRP A 287 -36.05 -7.49 -4.77
C TRP A 287 -36.13 -8.99 -4.91
N ASP A 288 -36.29 -9.72 -3.80
CA ASP A 288 -36.49 -11.17 -3.81
C ASP A 288 -37.76 -11.57 -4.58
N ASP A 289 -38.87 -10.85 -4.36
CA ASP A 289 -40.12 -11.10 -5.09
C ASP A 289 -39.98 -10.79 -6.58
N ILE A 290 -39.26 -9.73 -6.96
CA ILE A 290 -39.01 -9.40 -8.37
C ILE A 290 -38.17 -10.49 -9.04
N GLN A 291 -37.10 -10.96 -8.38
CA GLN A 291 -36.25 -12.02 -8.93
C GLN A 291 -36.99 -13.34 -9.11
N ASN A 292 -37.92 -13.63 -8.23
CA ASN A 292 -38.75 -14.84 -8.28
C ASN A 292 -40.00 -14.71 -9.20
N GLY A 293 -40.19 -13.57 -9.86
CA GLY A 293 -41.33 -13.32 -10.75
C GLY A 293 -42.68 -13.30 -10.02
N ARG A 294 -42.67 -12.88 -8.75
CA ARG A 294 -43.90 -12.85 -7.90
C ARG A 294 -44.34 -11.43 -7.53
N CYS A 295 -43.59 -10.41 -7.96
CA CYS A 295 -43.84 -9.05 -7.55
C CYS A 295 -44.97 -8.41 -8.35
N VAL A 296 -46.10 -8.13 -7.67
CA VAL A 296 -47.21 -7.35 -8.24
C VAL A 296 -47.47 -6.13 -7.36
N ILE A 297 -47.17 -4.93 -7.88
CA ILE A 297 -47.38 -3.67 -7.17
C ILE A 297 -48.42 -2.82 -7.88
N ALA A 298 -49.44 -2.39 -7.15
CA ALA A 298 -50.57 -1.59 -7.65
C ALA A 298 -51.25 -2.21 -8.90
N GLY A 299 -51.25 -3.55 -9.00
CA GLY A 299 -51.84 -4.29 -10.11
C GLY A 299 -50.93 -4.49 -11.33
N PHE A 300 -49.64 -4.07 -11.23
CA PHE A 300 -48.66 -4.26 -12.28
C PHE A 300 -47.61 -5.28 -11.82
N GLU A 301 -47.33 -6.26 -12.66
CA GLU A 301 -46.22 -7.21 -12.47
C GLU A 301 -44.90 -6.51 -12.77
N LEU A 302 -43.96 -6.54 -11.84
CA LEU A 302 -42.64 -5.91 -11.98
C LEU A 302 -41.60 -6.95 -12.36
N GLU A 303 -40.75 -6.56 -13.29
CA GLU A 303 -39.58 -7.30 -13.77
C GLU A 303 -38.28 -6.63 -13.32
N PRO A 304 -37.16 -7.34 -13.30
CA PRO A 304 -35.85 -6.75 -12.91
C PRO A 304 -35.46 -5.48 -13.69
N ILE A 305 -35.91 -5.35 -14.94
CA ILE A 305 -35.67 -4.17 -15.79
C ILE A 305 -36.47 -2.92 -15.33
N ASP A 306 -37.52 -3.11 -14.54
CA ASP A 306 -38.42 -2.05 -14.07
C ASP A 306 -37.87 -1.34 -12.84
N VAL A 307 -36.80 -1.87 -12.25
CA VAL A 307 -36.13 -1.30 -11.07
C VAL A 307 -34.63 -1.19 -11.28
N GLU A 308 -34.03 -0.23 -10.63
CA GLU A 308 -32.57 -0.09 -10.48
C GLU A 308 -32.22 -0.48 -9.04
N VAL A 309 -31.39 -1.50 -8.90
CA VAL A 309 -30.95 -2.00 -7.60
C VAL A 309 -29.54 -1.49 -7.33
N LYS A 310 -29.38 -0.87 -6.18
CA LYS A 310 -28.07 -0.45 -5.67
C LYS A 310 -27.82 -1.08 -4.32
N ARG A 311 -26.60 -1.56 -4.11
CA ARG A 311 -26.13 -1.91 -2.78
C ARG A 311 -25.49 -0.66 -2.18
N VAL A 312 -25.95 -0.26 -1.01
CA VAL A 312 -25.45 0.89 -0.25
C VAL A 312 -25.05 0.42 1.14
N GLU A 313 -24.05 1.05 1.71
CA GLU A 313 -23.63 0.75 3.06
C GLU A 313 -24.77 1.05 4.06
N ARG A 314 -24.85 0.23 5.12
CA ARG A 314 -25.72 0.52 6.26
C ARG A 314 -25.14 1.69 7.05
N GLU A 315 -26.02 2.44 7.73
CA GLU A 315 -25.60 3.57 8.58
C GLU A 315 -24.53 3.14 9.60
N GLY A 316 -23.47 3.91 9.71
CA GLY A 316 -22.32 3.62 10.58
C GLY A 316 -21.24 2.77 9.95
N PHE A 317 -21.40 2.27 8.73
CA PHE A 317 -20.37 1.52 8.01
C PHE A 317 -19.95 2.23 6.74
N ALA A 318 -18.68 2.04 6.38
CA ALA A 318 -18.16 2.45 5.07
C ALA A 318 -17.25 1.36 4.53
N ALA A 319 -17.36 1.06 3.24
CA ALA A 319 -16.70 -0.06 2.60
C ALA A 319 -15.94 0.37 1.35
N MET A 320 -14.82 -0.31 1.05
CA MET A 320 -14.09 -0.17 -0.20
C MET A 320 -13.39 -1.47 -0.56
N THR A 321 -13.55 -1.89 -1.81
CA THR A 321 -12.81 -3.02 -2.36
C THR A 321 -11.38 -2.58 -2.68
N ALA A 322 -10.41 -3.38 -2.28
CA ALA A 322 -9.01 -3.13 -2.58
C ALA A 322 -8.73 -3.22 -4.09
N GLU A 323 -7.85 -2.39 -4.59
CA GLU A 323 -7.44 -2.41 -5.99
C GLU A 323 -6.86 -3.78 -6.38
N ASP A 324 -7.14 -4.23 -7.59
CA ASP A 324 -6.71 -5.52 -8.14
C ASP A 324 -7.08 -6.76 -7.28
N SER A 325 -8.19 -6.69 -6.53
CA SER A 325 -8.61 -7.73 -5.60
C SER A 325 -10.13 -7.77 -5.44
N ASP A 326 -10.65 -8.92 -5.02
CA ASP A 326 -12.05 -9.07 -4.61
C ASP A 326 -12.25 -8.86 -3.08
N VAL A 327 -11.20 -8.47 -2.37
CA VAL A 327 -11.25 -8.25 -0.92
C VAL A 327 -11.79 -6.86 -0.62
N THR A 328 -12.83 -6.80 0.19
CA THR A 328 -13.45 -5.54 0.62
C THR A 328 -13.12 -5.25 2.07
N LEU A 329 -12.57 -4.05 2.32
CA LEU A 329 -12.41 -3.51 3.66
C LEU A 329 -13.70 -2.77 4.06
N VAL A 330 -14.22 -3.08 5.24
CA VAL A 330 -15.33 -2.36 5.87
C VAL A 330 -14.84 -1.76 7.18
N LEU A 331 -15.16 -0.50 7.43
CA LEU A 331 -14.83 0.20 8.67
C LEU A 331 -16.10 0.59 9.43
N ASP A 332 -16.08 0.41 10.76
CA ASP A 332 -17.05 1.01 11.66
C ASP A 332 -16.71 2.51 11.83
N MET A 333 -17.58 3.34 11.30
CA MET A 333 -17.43 4.80 11.30
C MET A 333 -18.06 5.45 12.54
N THR A 334 -18.60 4.66 13.48
CA THR A 334 -19.22 5.16 14.70
C THR A 334 -18.17 5.82 15.59
N ILE A 335 -18.42 7.05 15.97
CA ILE A 335 -17.53 7.85 16.83
C ILE A 335 -18.04 7.80 18.27
N THR A 336 -17.22 7.27 19.19
CA THR A 336 -17.48 7.28 20.62
C THR A 336 -16.61 8.29 21.35
N ASP A 337 -16.99 8.69 22.56
CA ASP A 337 -16.19 9.61 23.40
C ASP A 337 -14.81 9.04 23.74
N GLU A 338 -14.71 7.72 23.85
CA GLU A 338 -13.44 7.02 24.06
C GLU A 338 -12.52 7.15 22.86
N LEU A 339 -13.03 6.90 21.64
CA LEU A 339 -12.26 7.05 20.40
C LEU A 339 -11.84 8.50 20.16
N LEU A 340 -12.72 9.47 20.49
CA LEU A 340 -12.37 10.90 20.46
C LEU A 340 -11.20 11.22 21.40
N SER A 341 -11.24 10.70 22.62
CA SER A 341 -10.17 10.89 23.60
C SER A 341 -8.84 10.30 23.12
N MET A 342 -8.87 9.10 22.53
CA MET A 342 -7.69 8.48 21.93
C MET A 342 -7.15 9.28 20.74
N GLY A 343 -8.03 9.81 19.88
CA GLY A 343 -7.66 10.67 18.77
C GLY A 343 -6.98 11.95 19.21
N LEU A 344 -7.52 12.62 20.24
CA LEU A 344 -6.93 13.82 20.83
C LEU A 344 -5.58 13.56 21.47
N ALA A 345 -5.41 12.43 22.19
CA ALA A 345 -4.11 12.06 22.75
C ALA A 345 -3.01 11.95 21.68
N ARG A 346 -3.36 11.44 20.49
CA ARG A 346 -2.43 11.33 19.33
C ARG A 346 -2.18 12.68 18.63
N GLU A 347 -2.95 13.72 18.90
CA GLU A 347 -2.69 15.06 18.36
C GLU A 347 -1.69 15.84 19.23
N ILE A 348 -1.50 15.43 20.48
CA ILE A 348 -0.64 16.11 21.46
C ILE A 348 0.79 15.55 21.43
N ILE A 349 0.94 14.30 21.05
CA ILE A 349 2.24 13.60 20.90
C ILE A 349 2.80 13.83 19.49
#